data_ad197c18d279b070d0bd658552925ed8
#
_entry.id   ad197c18d279b070d0bd658552925ed8
#
_cell.length_a   1.000
_cell.length_b   1.000
_cell.length_c   1.000
_cell.angle_alpha   90.00
_cell.angle_beta   90.00
_cell.angle_gamma   90.00
#
_symmetry.space_group_name_H-M   'P 1'
#
loop_
_entity.id
_entity.type
_entity.pdbx_description
1 polymer ?
#
loop_
_entity_poly.entity_id
_entity_poly.type
_entity_poly.pdbx_seq_one_letter_code
_entity_poly.pdbx_strand_id
1 'polypeptide(L)' 'MDSELRFDTDDPEFVRGFEIGVMWERLNTQGSCHMAVSASNAEMVMRVAKVAGCQFSGQDLGDDRISVELH' A
#
# COMPACT_ATOMS: atom_id res chain seq x y z
N MET A 1 25.52 -10.50 8.52
CA MET A 1 25.30 -9.90 8.05
C MET A 1 24.20 -9.31 7.79
N ASP A 2 23.72 -8.82 7.74
CA ASP A 2 22.65 -8.21 7.68
C ASP A 2 22.60 -7.24 6.64
N SER A 3 23.60 -6.77 6.24
CA SER A 3 23.58 -5.71 5.32
C SER A 3 23.01 -6.13 4.01
N GLU A 4 23.06 -7.37 3.69
CA GLU A 4 22.51 -7.77 2.43
C GLU A 4 21.00 -7.68 2.44
N LEU A 5 20.39 -7.52 3.56
CA LEU A 5 18.95 -7.34 3.64
C LEU A 5 18.56 -5.88 3.74
N ARG A 6 19.49 -4.99 3.47
CA ARG A 6 19.18 -3.59 3.53
C ARG A 6 18.41 -3.18 2.29
N PHE A 7 17.33 -2.46 2.50
CA PHE A 7 16.51 -1.98 1.41
C PHE A 7 16.74 -0.51 1.21
N ASP A 8 16.67 -0.08 -0.06
CA ASP A 8 16.78 1.33 -0.38
C ASP A 8 15.40 1.93 -0.25
N THR A 9 15.08 2.43 0.92
CA THR A 9 13.76 2.99 1.18
C THR A 9 13.58 4.35 0.55
N ASP A 10 14.62 4.89 -0.08
CA ASP A 10 14.48 6.12 -0.83
C ASP A 10 14.08 5.88 -2.27
N ASP A 11 14.06 4.63 -2.72
CA ASP A 11 13.68 4.31 -4.08
C ASP A 11 12.16 4.30 -4.19
N PRO A 12 11.55 5.23 -4.94
CA PRO A 12 10.10 5.29 -5.00
C PRO A 12 9.47 4.02 -5.54
N GLU A 13 10.12 3.35 -6.48
CA GLU A 13 9.54 2.12 -7.02
C GLU A 13 9.54 1.02 -5.98
N PHE A 14 10.62 0.93 -5.20
CA PHE A 14 10.66 -0.06 -4.14
C PHE A 14 9.57 0.22 -3.10
N VAL A 15 9.42 1.49 -2.70
CA VAL A 15 8.44 1.84 -1.68
C VAL A 15 7.03 1.51 -2.17
N ARG A 16 6.72 1.82 -3.43
CA ARG A 16 5.39 1.53 -3.96
C ARG A 16 5.12 0.03 -3.98
N GLY A 17 6.11 -0.76 -4.42
CA GLY A 17 5.95 -2.21 -4.44
C GLY A 17 5.79 -2.79 -3.05
N PHE A 18 6.57 -2.29 -2.10
CA PHE A 18 6.51 -2.76 -0.73
C PHE A 18 5.14 -2.45 -0.12
N GLU A 19 4.62 -1.25 -0.36
CA GLU A 19 3.32 -0.86 0.18
C GLU A 19 2.22 -1.78 -0.34
N ILE A 20 2.26 -2.06 -1.62
CA ILE A 20 1.24 -2.93 -2.24
C ILE A 20 1.37 -4.36 -1.71
N GLY A 21 2.61 -4.83 -1.51
CA GLY A 21 2.81 -6.16 -0.96
C GLY A 21 2.26 -6.31 0.43
N VAL A 22 2.49 -5.30 1.29
CA VAL A 22 1.95 -5.32 2.64
C VAL A 22 0.43 -5.31 2.60
N MET A 23 -0.15 -4.52 1.69
CA MET A 23 -1.59 -4.44 1.55
C MET A 23 -2.18 -5.80 1.17
N TRP A 24 -1.59 -6.48 0.19
CA TRP A 24 -2.05 -7.80 -0.21
C TRP A 24 -2.03 -8.78 0.95
N GLU A 25 -0.94 -8.75 1.73
CA GLU A 25 -0.83 -9.66 2.84
C GLU A 25 -1.91 -9.39 3.88
N ARG A 26 -2.15 -8.12 4.18
CA ARG A 26 -3.18 -7.79 5.16
C ARG A 26 -4.56 -8.19 4.71
N LEU A 27 -4.85 -8.00 3.42
CA LEU A 27 -6.14 -8.43 2.88
C LEU A 27 -6.29 -9.94 2.96
N ASN A 28 -5.22 -10.68 2.67
CA ASN A 28 -5.28 -12.14 2.71
C ASN A 28 -5.41 -12.68 4.12
N THR A 29 -4.84 -12.00 5.11
CA THR A 29 -4.85 -12.52 6.47
C THR A 29 -5.97 -11.96 7.32
N GLN A 30 -6.39 -10.72 7.05
CA GLN A 30 -7.37 -10.04 7.90
C GLN A 30 -8.67 -9.72 7.16
N GLY A 31 -8.67 -9.79 5.85
CA GLY A 31 -9.85 -9.46 5.07
C GLY A 31 -10.08 -7.98 4.89
N SER A 32 -9.24 -7.13 5.49
CA SER A 32 -9.35 -5.69 5.37
C SER A 32 -7.98 -5.10 5.56
N CYS A 33 -7.83 -3.84 5.16
CA CYS A 33 -6.55 -3.15 5.26
C CYS A 33 -6.79 -1.67 5.46
N HIS A 34 -6.08 -1.07 6.41
CA HIS A 34 -6.11 0.37 6.62
C HIS A 34 -4.69 0.82 6.81
N MET A 35 -4.17 1.61 5.89
CA MET A 35 -2.79 2.06 5.98
C MET A 35 -2.59 3.33 5.18
N ALA A 36 -1.47 4.00 5.44
CA ALA A 36 -1.07 5.16 4.66
C ALA A 36 -0.12 4.70 3.57
N VAL A 37 -0.32 5.20 2.36
CA VAL A 37 0.53 4.85 1.22
C VAL A 37 0.90 6.12 0.48
N SER A 38 1.85 6.00 -0.43
CA SER A 38 2.20 7.12 -1.31
C SER A 38 1.00 7.47 -2.18
N ALA A 39 0.78 8.78 -2.38
CA ALA A 39 -0.34 9.21 -3.20
C ALA A 39 -0.24 8.65 -4.62
N SER A 40 0.98 8.45 -5.11
CA SER A 40 1.17 7.90 -6.45
C SER A 40 0.69 6.45 -6.55
N ASN A 41 0.43 5.79 -5.43
CA ASN A 41 -0.08 4.43 -5.42
C ASN A 41 -1.61 4.35 -5.43
N ALA A 42 -2.29 5.49 -5.43
CA ALA A 42 -3.74 5.47 -5.30
C ALA A 42 -4.41 4.62 -6.37
N GLU A 43 -3.96 4.75 -7.61
CA GLU A 43 -4.56 4.00 -8.70
C GLU A 43 -4.31 2.50 -8.52
N MET A 44 -3.10 2.13 -8.10
CA MET A 44 -2.79 0.73 -7.88
C MET A 44 -3.61 0.17 -6.73
N VAL A 45 -3.83 0.96 -5.68
CA VAL A 45 -4.64 0.53 -4.55
C VAL A 45 -6.07 0.27 -5.01
N MET A 46 -6.60 1.11 -5.89
CA MET A 46 -7.95 0.89 -6.41
C MET A 46 -8.03 -0.40 -7.21
N ARG A 47 -6.97 -0.72 -7.95
CA ARG A 47 -6.93 -1.99 -8.67
C ARG A 47 -6.89 -3.18 -7.73
N VAL A 48 -6.11 -3.07 -6.65
CA VAL A 48 -6.06 -4.14 -5.65
C VAL A 48 -7.44 -4.34 -5.03
N ALA A 49 -8.12 -3.25 -4.70
CA ALA A 49 -9.45 -3.34 -4.11
C ALA A 49 -10.42 -4.04 -5.07
N LYS A 50 -10.34 -3.71 -6.36
CA LYS A 50 -11.23 -4.31 -7.34
C LYS A 50 -10.97 -5.81 -7.47
N VAL A 51 -9.70 -6.19 -7.55
CA VAL A 51 -9.34 -7.60 -7.70
C VAL A 51 -9.75 -8.39 -6.45
N ALA A 52 -9.57 -7.79 -5.28
CA ALA A 52 -9.90 -8.45 -4.03
C ALA A 52 -11.39 -8.41 -3.70
N GLY A 53 -12.18 -7.66 -4.45
CA GLY A 53 -13.59 -7.54 -4.16
C GLY A 53 -13.89 -6.66 -2.98
N CYS A 54 -13.01 -5.72 -2.67
CA CYS A 54 -13.15 -4.84 -1.53
C CYS A 54 -13.66 -3.47 -1.96
N GLN A 55 -14.23 -2.75 -1.01
CA GLN A 55 -14.55 -1.35 -1.20
C GLN A 55 -13.34 -0.50 -0.83
N PHE A 56 -13.20 0.62 -1.51
CA PHE A 56 -12.06 1.50 -1.34
C PHE A 56 -12.53 2.81 -0.75
N SER A 57 -11.79 3.29 0.25
CA SER A 57 -12.02 4.60 0.83
C SER A 57 -10.66 5.25 1.02
N GLY A 58 -10.52 6.50 0.61
CA GLY A 58 -9.23 7.18 0.69
C GLY A 58 -9.37 8.58 1.23
N GLN A 59 -8.31 9.06 1.88
CA GLN A 59 -8.27 10.40 2.43
C GLN A 59 -6.88 10.97 2.25
N ASP A 60 -6.82 12.19 1.71
CA ASP A 60 -5.55 12.86 1.48
C ASP A 60 -4.96 13.29 2.82
N LEU A 61 -3.71 12.90 3.06
CA LEU A 61 -3.01 13.28 4.28
C LEU A 61 -2.02 14.42 4.07
N GLY A 62 -1.84 14.87 2.83
CA GLY A 62 -0.79 15.82 2.52
C GLY A 62 0.54 15.12 2.33
N ASP A 63 1.56 15.87 1.91
CA ASP A 63 2.93 15.37 1.74
C ASP A 63 2.99 14.13 0.85
N ASP A 64 2.16 14.09 -0.20
CA ASP A 64 2.12 12.97 -1.15
C ASP A 64 1.73 11.66 -0.49
N ARG A 65 0.93 11.70 0.56
CA ARG A 65 0.48 10.49 1.24
C ARG A 65 -1.03 10.48 1.31
N ILE A 66 -1.60 9.31 1.23
CA ILE A 66 -3.03 9.14 1.41
C ILE A 66 -3.27 8.00 2.39
N SER A 67 -4.33 8.13 3.16
CA SER A 67 -4.80 7.05 4.00
C SER A 67 -5.81 6.24 3.18
N VAL A 68 -5.64 4.94 3.12
CA VAL A 68 -6.55 4.09 2.35
C VAL A 68 -7.12 3.02 3.25
N GLU A 69 -8.37 2.69 2.97
CA GLU A 69 -9.05 1.64 3.70
C GLU A 69 -9.75 0.75 2.71
N LEU A 70 -9.47 -0.55 2.79
CA LEU A 70 -10.11 -1.57 1.95
C LEU A 70 -10.89 -2.51 2.86
N HIS A 71 -12.14 -2.74 2.55
CA HIS A 71 -12.95 -3.61 3.39
C HIS A 71 -14.09 -4.25 2.62
#